data_a06c1e2fcc039598b58c64dbfce4bf8a
#
_entry.id   a06c1e2fcc039598b58c64dbfce4bf8a
#
_cell.length_a   1.000
_cell.length_b   1.000
_cell.length_c   1.000
_cell.angle_alpha   90.00
_cell.angle_beta   90.00
_cell.angle_gamma   90.00
#
_symmetry.space_group_name_H-M   'P 1'
#
loop_
_entity.id
_entity.type
_entity.pdbx_description
1 polymer ?
#
loop_
_entity_poly.entity_id
_entity_poly.type
_entity_poly.pdbx_seq_one_letter_code
_entity_poly.pdbx_strand_id
1 'polypeptide(L)'
;MVDTEGELPGTADLEPDDEDLDDEFDEDDAEGDDSEADLNLLEQEGEIAADYIEGLLDIADLDGDIDMDVEGDRAIVSVVGATLDELVGEDGEVLEALQELTRLAVHRQTGVRARLMLDVGGFRARRRSQLAELGRSVAAEVARTGEPKKLAPMSPFERKIIHDAVAVAGLRSESEGEEPNRRVVVFPVP
;
A
#
# COMPACT_ATOMS: atom_id res chain seq x y z
N MET A 1 32.18 68.32 1.30
CA MET A 1 31.64 69.43 0.50
C MET A 1 30.56 68.83 -0.35
N VAL A 2 29.57 69.04 0.06
CA VAL A 2 28.18 69.52 -0.03
C VAL A 2 27.18 68.40 -0.09
N ASP A 3 26.40 68.43 0.90
CA ASP A 3 25.05 67.88 1.10
C ASP A 3 24.13 68.10 -0.08
N THR A 4 23.17 67.22 -0.29
CA THR A 4 21.78 67.61 -0.51
C THR A 4 20.86 66.48 -0.25
N GLU A 5 20.09 66.62 0.81
CA GLU A 5 18.88 65.90 1.13
C GLU A 5 17.84 66.09 0.03
N GLY A 6 17.09 65.05 -0.26
CA GLY A 6 15.95 65.07 -1.17
C GLY A 6 14.84 64.22 -0.62
N GLU A 7 13.94 64.92 -0.01
CA GLU A 7 12.72 64.56 0.68
C GLU A 7 11.72 63.78 -0.21
N LEU A 8 11.12 62.74 0.31
CA LEU A 8 10.02 61.98 -0.27
C LEU A 8 8.66 62.70 -0.03
N PRO A 9 7.78 62.69 -0.99
CA PRO A 9 6.39 62.99 -0.69
C PRO A 9 5.48 61.74 -0.79
N GLY A 10 4.72 61.54 0.31
CA GLY A 10 3.28 61.26 0.28
C GLY A 10 2.82 59.90 -0.26
N THR A 11 2.62 58.99 0.67
CA THR A 11 1.70 57.89 0.53
C THR A 11 0.27 58.38 0.37
N ALA A 12 -0.38 58.03 -0.73
CA ALA A 12 -1.83 58.08 -0.85
C ALA A 12 -2.40 56.69 -0.63
N ASP A 13 -3.14 56.55 0.46
CA ASP A 13 -4.01 55.45 0.74
C ASP A 13 -5.08 55.33 -0.37
N LEU A 14 -5.07 54.22 -1.05
CA LEU A 14 -6.17 53.75 -1.84
C LEU A 14 -6.66 52.46 -1.23
N GLU A 15 -7.77 52.55 -0.51
CA GLU A 15 -8.61 51.44 -0.11
C GLU A 15 -9.12 50.73 -1.37
N PRO A 16 -9.00 49.40 -1.51
CA PRO A 16 -9.75 48.68 -2.52
C PRO A 16 -11.16 48.39 -2.00
N ASP A 17 -12.13 48.81 -2.76
CA ASP A 17 -13.55 48.47 -2.63
C ASP A 17 -13.72 46.96 -2.66
N ASP A 18 -14.26 46.42 -1.59
CA ASP A 18 -14.84 45.08 -1.49
C ASP A 18 -16.12 45.04 -2.36
N GLU A 19 -16.00 44.60 -3.59
CA GLU A 19 -17.17 44.12 -4.34
C GLU A 19 -17.22 42.59 -4.16
N ASP A 20 -18.15 42.19 -3.31
CA ASP A 20 -18.65 40.81 -3.14
C ASP A 20 -19.10 40.26 -4.50
N LEU A 21 -18.28 39.41 -5.11
CA LEU A 21 -18.71 38.51 -6.16
C LEU A 21 -18.96 37.15 -5.52
N ASP A 22 -20.22 36.97 -5.09
CA ASP A 22 -20.81 35.67 -4.83
C ASP A 22 -20.84 34.89 -6.16
N ASP A 23 -19.74 34.21 -6.49
CA ASP A 23 -19.74 33.12 -7.45
C ASP A 23 -20.19 31.86 -6.70
N GLU A 24 -21.52 31.66 -6.68
CA GLU A 24 -22.09 30.33 -6.43
C GLU A 24 -21.61 29.39 -7.54
N PHE A 25 -20.44 28.75 -7.31
CA PHE A 25 -20.07 27.57 -8.06
C PHE A 25 -20.93 26.42 -7.59
N ASP A 26 -21.87 26.01 -8.41
CA ASP A 26 -22.57 24.72 -8.31
C ASP A 26 -21.52 23.59 -8.44
N GLU A 27 -21.00 23.10 -7.31
CA GLU A 27 -20.06 21.97 -7.23
C GLU A 27 -20.75 20.59 -7.25
N ASP A 28 -22.02 20.49 -7.65
CA ASP A 28 -22.82 19.27 -7.40
C ASP A 28 -22.95 18.28 -8.60
N ASP A 29 -22.29 18.50 -9.74
CA ASP A 29 -22.47 17.60 -10.91
C ASP A 29 -21.19 16.93 -11.45
N ALA A 30 -20.02 17.12 -10.84
CA ALA A 30 -18.76 16.57 -11.36
C ALA A 30 -18.27 15.28 -10.68
N GLU A 31 -18.78 14.94 -9.49
CA GLU A 31 -18.28 13.78 -8.74
C GLU A 31 -18.79 12.41 -9.23
N GLY A 32 -19.87 12.38 -10.01
CA GLY A 32 -20.45 11.11 -10.50
C GLY A 32 -19.72 10.51 -11.70
N ASP A 33 -19.19 11.34 -12.57
CA ASP A 33 -18.56 10.89 -13.84
C ASP A 33 -17.11 10.41 -13.62
N ASP A 34 -16.39 11.02 -12.70
CA ASP A 34 -15.02 10.60 -12.33
C ASP A 34 -15.00 9.24 -11.64
N SER A 35 -16.01 8.94 -10.79
CA SER A 35 -16.08 7.68 -10.08
C SER A 35 -16.41 6.48 -10.98
N GLU A 36 -17.24 6.64 -12.01
CA GLU A 36 -17.53 5.59 -12.99
C GLU A 36 -16.31 5.35 -13.91
N ALA A 37 -15.61 6.40 -14.30
CA ALA A 37 -14.40 6.31 -15.11
C ALA A 37 -13.27 5.58 -14.34
N ASP A 38 -13.11 5.85 -13.05
CA ASP A 38 -12.14 5.18 -12.20
C ASP A 38 -12.49 3.70 -12.00
N LEU A 39 -13.76 3.35 -11.80
CA LEU A 39 -14.20 1.97 -11.70
C LEU A 39 -13.97 1.19 -13.00
N ASN A 40 -14.31 1.76 -14.16
CA ASN A 40 -14.05 1.16 -15.45
C ASN A 40 -12.55 0.91 -15.69
N LEU A 41 -11.69 1.82 -15.24
CA LEU A 41 -10.23 1.63 -15.32
C LEU A 41 -9.77 0.47 -14.44
N LEU A 42 -10.28 0.36 -13.20
CA LEU A 42 -9.93 -0.72 -12.28
C LEU A 42 -10.41 -2.09 -12.78
N GLU A 43 -11.61 -2.16 -13.37
CA GLU A 43 -12.12 -3.38 -14.03
C GLU A 43 -11.22 -3.77 -15.21
N GLN A 44 -10.85 -2.83 -16.07
CA GLN A 44 -9.92 -3.08 -17.17
C GLN A 44 -8.54 -3.53 -16.68
N GLU A 45 -8.01 -2.93 -15.61
CA GLU A 45 -6.75 -3.37 -14.98
C GLU A 45 -6.85 -4.81 -14.49
N GLY A 46 -7.99 -5.18 -13.89
CA GLY A 46 -8.29 -6.55 -13.45
C GLY A 46 -8.34 -7.54 -14.59
N GLU A 47 -9.05 -7.22 -15.67
CA GLU A 47 -9.15 -8.07 -16.88
C GLU A 47 -7.78 -8.33 -17.50
N ILE A 48 -6.98 -7.28 -17.73
CA ILE A 48 -5.63 -7.41 -18.30
C ILE A 48 -4.73 -8.26 -17.37
N ALA A 49 -4.87 -8.09 -16.07
CA ALA A 49 -4.11 -8.86 -15.11
C ALA A 49 -4.52 -10.34 -15.09
N ALA A 50 -5.83 -10.61 -15.15
CA ALA A 50 -6.37 -11.96 -15.22
C ALA A 50 -5.89 -12.68 -16.48
N ASP A 51 -5.99 -12.04 -17.67
CA ASP A 51 -5.49 -12.59 -18.94
C ASP A 51 -3.99 -12.90 -18.88
N TYR A 52 -3.20 -12.03 -18.24
CA TYR A 52 -1.77 -12.25 -18.08
C TYR A 52 -1.46 -13.46 -17.19
N ILE A 53 -2.19 -13.61 -16.09
CA ILE A 53 -2.04 -14.74 -15.15
C ILE A 53 -2.55 -16.03 -15.78
N GLU A 54 -3.69 -16.02 -16.48
CA GLU A 54 -4.22 -17.18 -17.21
C GLU A 54 -3.18 -17.71 -18.22
N GLY A 55 -2.60 -16.81 -19.02
CA GLY A 55 -1.53 -17.18 -19.96
C GLY A 55 -0.29 -17.75 -19.28
N LEU A 56 0.04 -17.30 -18.07
CA LEU A 56 1.13 -17.85 -17.27
C LEU A 56 0.80 -19.26 -16.75
N LEU A 57 -0.41 -19.47 -16.23
CA LEU A 57 -0.87 -20.77 -15.75
C LEU A 57 -0.85 -21.80 -16.87
N ASP A 58 -1.32 -21.44 -18.06
CA ASP A 58 -1.30 -22.28 -19.25
C ASP A 58 0.12 -22.72 -19.65
N ILE A 59 1.08 -21.77 -19.64
CA ILE A 59 2.49 -22.06 -19.97
C ILE A 59 3.15 -22.95 -18.91
N ALA A 60 2.77 -22.76 -17.64
CA ALA A 60 3.32 -23.51 -16.52
C ALA A 60 2.63 -24.88 -16.30
N ASP A 61 1.59 -25.20 -17.07
CA ASP A 61 0.74 -26.40 -16.90
C ASP A 61 0.16 -26.51 -15.48
N LEU A 62 -0.34 -25.35 -14.97
CA LEU A 62 -0.96 -25.22 -13.66
C LEU A 62 -2.46 -24.98 -13.80
N ASP A 63 -3.24 -25.67 -12.98
CA ASP A 63 -4.69 -25.51 -12.90
C ASP A 63 -5.06 -24.50 -11.79
N GLY A 64 -5.81 -23.47 -12.15
CA GLY A 64 -6.32 -22.47 -11.21
C GLY A 64 -7.48 -21.69 -11.77
N ASP A 65 -8.43 -21.37 -10.90
CA ASP A 65 -9.53 -20.46 -11.20
C ASP A 65 -9.11 -19.03 -10.82
N ILE A 66 -9.46 -18.06 -11.66
CA ILE A 66 -9.13 -16.66 -11.45
C ILE A 66 -10.40 -15.88 -11.11
N ASP A 67 -10.42 -15.28 -9.94
CA ASP A 67 -11.47 -14.38 -9.47
C ASP A 67 -10.95 -12.93 -9.50
N MET A 68 -11.81 -12.01 -9.95
CA MET A 68 -11.51 -10.57 -9.97
C MET A 68 -12.48 -9.83 -9.06
N ASP A 69 -11.97 -8.82 -8.35
CA ASP A 69 -12.76 -7.93 -7.50
C ASP A 69 -12.15 -6.53 -7.50
N VAL A 70 -12.89 -5.54 -7.04
CA VAL A 70 -12.42 -4.17 -6.83
C VAL A 70 -12.63 -3.78 -5.38
N GLU A 71 -11.55 -3.48 -4.67
CA GLU A 71 -11.59 -2.99 -3.31
C GLU A 71 -11.02 -1.56 -3.20
N GLY A 72 -11.91 -0.60 -2.95
CA GLY A 72 -11.53 0.81 -2.88
C GLY A 72 -10.94 1.31 -4.19
N ASP A 73 -9.65 1.63 -4.20
CA ASP A 73 -8.92 2.20 -5.33
C ASP A 73 -7.98 1.21 -6.03
N ARG A 74 -8.28 -0.09 -5.96
CA ARG A 74 -7.41 -1.13 -6.55
C ARG A 74 -8.20 -2.32 -7.09
N ALA A 75 -7.72 -2.87 -8.21
CA ALA A 75 -8.15 -4.17 -8.70
C ALA A 75 -7.49 -5.29 -7.88
N ILE A 76 -8.25 -6.32 -7.55
CA ILE A 76 -7.78 -7.54 -6.89
C ILE A 76 -7.97 -8.70 -7.83
N VAL A 77 -6.90 -9.45 -8.05
CA VAL A 77 -6.93 -10.70 -8.81
C VAL A 77 -6.49 -11.81 -7.88
N SER A 78 -7.33 -12.81 -7.72
CA SER A 78 -7.11 -13.96 -6.85
C SER A 78 -7.07 -15.24 -7.66
N VAL A 79 -6.01 -16.03 -7.48
CA VAL A 79 -5.88 -17.35 -8.12
C VAL A 79 -6.16 -18.42 -7.09
N VAL A 80 -7.12 -19.30 -7.38
CA VAL A 80 -7.54 -20.39 -6.49
C VAL A 80 -7.28 -21.72 -7.19
N GLY A 81 -6.55 -22.64 -6.55
CA GLY A 81 -6.25 -23.96 -7.11
C GLY A 81 -5.52 -24.84 -6.11
N ALA A 82 -5.35 -26.11 -6.46
CA ALA A 82 -4.83 -27.13 -5.54
C ALA A 82 -3.30 -27.18 -5.43
N THR A 83 -2.57 -26.73 -6.45
CA THR A 83 -1.10 -26.90 -6.57
C THR A 83 -0.39 -25.61 -6.97
N LEU A 84 -0.71 -24.53 -6.25
CA LEU A 84 -0.21 -23.19 -6.59
C LEU A 84 0.92 -22.70 -5.67
N ASP A 85 1.47 -23.57 -4.83
CA ASP A 85 2.52 -23.19 -3.87
C ASP A 85 3.79 -22.66 -4.54
N GLU A 86 4.07 -23.14 -5.77
CA GLU A 86 5.20 -22.67 -6.57
C GLU A 86 5.06 -21.20 -7.00
N LEU A 87 3.81 -20.72 -7.18
CA LEU A 87 3.53 -19.30 -7.50
C LEU A 87 3.61 -18.39 -6.29
N VAL A 88 3.59 -18.95 -5.10
CA VAL A 88 3.80 -18.23 -3.84
C VAL A 88 5.28 -18.14 -3.51
N GLY A 89 6.00 -19.26 -3.58
CA GLY A 89 7.40 -19.37 -3.20
C GLY A 89 7.63 -19.28 -1.69
N GLU A 90 8.89 -19.26 -1.28
CA GLU A 90 9.27 -19.13 0.12
C GLU A 90 8.89 -17.72 0.62
N ASP A 91 8.13 -17.68 1.71
CA ASP A 91 7.62 -16.42 2.33
C ASP A 91 6.88 -15.46 1.36
N GLY A 92 6.45 -15.91 0.17
CA GLY A 92 5.72 -15.11 -0.81
C GLY A 92 6.60 -14.37 -1.82
N GLU A 93 7.88 -14.68 -1.94
CA GLU A 93 8.82 -14.00 -2.85
C GLU A 93 8.40 -14.13 -4.32
N VAL A 94 7.95 -15.32 -4.74
CA VAL A 94 7.49 -15.54 -6.11
C VAL A 94 6.21 -14.76 -6.37
N LEU A 95 5.28 -14.75 -5.41
CA LEU A 95 4.05 -13.98 -5.51
C LEU A 95 4.30 -12.47 -5.63
N GLU A 96 5.26 -11.93 -4.89
CA GLU A 96 5.63 -10.51 -5.00
C GLU A 96 6.24 -10.18 -6.36
N ALA A 97 7.14 -11.03 -6.86
CA ALA A 97 7.72 -10.86 -8.20
C ALA A 97 6.66 -10.98 -9.30
N LEU A 98 5.75 -11.94 -9.17
CA LEU A 98 4.65 -12.13 -10.10
C LEU A 98 3.69 -10.94 -10.12
N GLN A 99 3.36 -10.39 -8.95
CA GLN A 99 2.55 -9.17 -8.85
C GLN A 99 3.21 -7.98 -9.58
N GLU A 100 4.53 -7.80 -9.44
CA GLU A 100 5.21 -6.72 -10.15
C GLU A 100 5.23 -6.93 -11.66
N LEU A 101 5.42 -8.15 -12.13
CA LEU A 101 5.32 -8.48 -13.56
C LEU A 101 3.91 -8.23 -14.10
N THR A 102 2.88 -8.61 -13.35
CA THR A 102 1.48 -8.37 -13.71
C THR A 102 1.19 -6.86 -13.79
N ARG A 103 1.65 -6.07 -12.82
CA ARG A 103 1.54 -4.60 -12.85
C ARG A 103 2.22 -3.98 -14.06
N LEU A 104 3.37 -4.51 -14.47
CA LEU A 104 4.07 -4.06 -15.67
C LEU A 104 3.30 -4.42 -16.95
N ALA A 105 2.66 -5.60 -16.99
CA ALA A 105 1.81 -6.00 -18.10
C ALA A 105 0.59 -5.06 -18.24
N VAL A 106 -0.08 -4.76 -17.13
CA VAL A 106 -1.19 -3.79 -17.09
C VAL A 106 -0.71 -2.41 -17.52
N HIS A 107 0.37 -1.89 -16.92
CA HIS A 107 0.91 -0.58 -17.28
C HIS A 107 1.26 -0.46 -18.77
N ARG A 108 1.76 -1.52 -19.37
CA ARG A 108 2.08 -1.53 -20.81
C ARG A 108 0.85 -1.33 -21.68
N GLN A 109 -0.32 -1.80 -21.27
CA GLN A 109 -1.56 -1.70 -22.04
C GLN A 109 -2.35 -0.43 -21.72
N THR A 110 -2.43 -0.05 -20.43
CA THR A 110 -3.21 1.12 -19.99
C THR A 110 -2.43 2.44 -20.05
N GLY A 111 -1.10 2.38 -19.99
CA GLY A 111 -0.23 3.56 -19.85
C GLY A 111 -0.24 4.16 -18.44
N VAL A 112 -1.04 3.63 -17.51
CA VAL A 112 -1.20 4.11 -16.14
C VAL A 112 -0.57 3.12 -15.17
N ARG A 113 -0.04 3.62 -14.05
CA ARG A 113 0.53 2.76 -12.99
C ARG A 113 -0.59 2.12 -12.18
N ALA A 114 -0.82 0.84 -12.41
CA ALA A 114 -1.84 0.08 -11.71
C ALA A 114 -1.55 -0.11 -10.20
N ARG A 115 -2.60 -0.01 -9.39
CA ARG A 115 -2.57 -0.37 -7.97
C ARG A 115 -3.09 -1.79 -7.72
N LEU A 116 -2.86 -2.65 -8.66
CA LEU A 116 -3.29 -4.04 -8.64
C LEU A 116 -2.72 -4.81 -7.45
N MET A 117 -3.53 -5.66 -6.84
CA MET A 117 -3.14 -6.66 -5.87
C MET A 117 -3.37 -8.06 -6.44
N LEU A 118 -2.33 -8.89 -6.45
CA LEU A 118 -2.41 -10.31 -6.78
C LEU A 118 -2.35 -11.13 -5.50
N ASP A 119 -3.26 -12.10 -5.35
CA ASP A 119 -3.18 -13.13 -4.30
C ASP A 119 -3.27 -14.53 -4.91
N VAL A 120 -2.61 -15.48 -4.28
CA VAL A 120 -2.62 -16.89 -4.71
C VAL A 120 -3.00 -17.75 -3.51
N GLY A 121 -4.11 -18.48 -3.68
CA GLY A 121 -4.62 -19.41 -2.68
C GLY A 121 -4.95 -18.78 -1.32
N GLY A 122 -5.19 -17.47 -1.24
CA GLY A 122 -5.42 -16.79 0.04
C GLY A 122 -4.14 -16.63 0.89
N PHE A 123 -2.96 -16.65 0.27
CA PHE A 123 -1.67 -16.57 0.98
C PHE A 123 -1.56 -15.32 1.85
N ARG A 124 -1.95 -14.16 1.32
CA ARG A 124 -1.80 -12.88 2.05
C ARG A 124 -2.60 -12.84 3.34
N ALA A 125 -3.82 -13.36 3.33
CA ALA A 125 -4.67 -13.42 4.53
C ALA A 125 -4.10 -14.41 5.57
N ARG A 126 -3.65 -15.58 5.12
CA ARG A 126 -3.00 -16.57 6.00
C ARG A 126 -1.70 -16.03 6.59
N ARG A 127 -0.85 -15.41 5.77
CA ARG A 127 0.41 -14.81 6.22
C ARG A 127 0.19 -13.71 7.26
N ARG A 128 -0.78 -12.83 7.02
CA ARG A 128 -1.18 -11.80 8.00
C ARG A 128 -1.59 -12.40 9.34
N SER A 129 -2.41 -13.46 9.32
CA SER A 129 -2.85 -14.15 10.54
C SER A 129 -1.69 -14.78 11.30
N GLN A 130 -0.77 -15.47 10.59
CA GLN A 130 0.43 -16.07 11.17
C GLN A 130 1.36 -15.02 11.81
N LEU A 131 1.57 -13.90 11.15
CA LEU A 131 2.41 -12.82 11.66
C LEU A 131 1.78 -12.13 12.88
N ALA A 132 0.47 -11.92 12.88
CA ALA A 132 -0.24 -11.38 14.03
C ALA A 132 -0.16 -12.33 15.24
N GLU A 133 -0.25 -13.64 15.02
CA GLU A 133 -0.06 -14.65 16.07
C GLU A 133 1.38 -14.67 16.59
N LEU A 134 2.36 -14.61 15.68
CA LEU A 134 3.77 -14.50 16.04
C LEU A 134 4.01 -13.25 16.91
N GLY A 135 3.47 -12.09 16.52
CA GLY A 135 3.57 -10.85 17.28
C GLY A 135 3.00 -10.98 18.69
N ARG A 136 1.81 -11.59 18.84
CA ARG A 136 1.18 -11.85 20.14
C ARG A 136 2.02 -12.81 21.00
N SER A 137 2.50 -13.90 20.41
CA SER A 137 3.33 -14.89 21.09
C SER A 137 4.64 -14.29 21.59
N VAL A 138 5.32 -13.51 20.77
CA VAL A 138 6.56 -12.82 21.13
C VAL A 138 6.32 -11.78 22.21
N ALA A 139 5.24 -11.01 22.11
CA ALA A 139 4.86 -10.04 23.14
C ALA A 139 4.63 -10.72 24.50
N ALA A 140 3.91 -11.83 24.53
CA ALA A 140 3.69 -12.60 25.76
C ALA A 140 5.01 -13.16 26.36
N GLU A 141 5.92 -13.61 25.50
CA GLU A 141 7.24 -14.10 25.93
C GLU A 141 8.08 -12.96 26.54
N VAL A 142 8.17 -11.81 25.87
CA VAL A 142 8.91 -10.63 26.36
C VAL A 142 8.31 -10.11 27.67
N ALA A 143 6.98 -10.05 27.77
CA ALA A 143 6.31 -9.66 29.03
C ALA A 143 6.64 -10.61 30.19
N ARG A 144 6.77 -11.91 29.93
CA ARG A 144 7.09 -12.91 30.93
C ARG A 144 8.57 -12.93 31.34
N THR A 145 9.49 -12.76 30.36
CA THR A 145 10.93 -12.87 30.58
C THR A 145 11.57 -11.56 31.01
N GLY A 146 11.00 -10.43 30.61
CA GLY A 146 11.60 -9.11 30.80
C GLY A 146 12.81 -8.84 29.88
N GLU A 147 13.06 -9.71 28.90
CA GLU A 147 14.19 -9.61 27.98
C GLU A 147 13.73 -9.20 26.58
N PRO A 148 14.44 -8.29 25.89
CA PRO A 148 14.14 -7.94 24.52
C PRO A 148 14.29 -9.14 23.58
N LYS A 149 13.41 -9.25 22.58
CA LYS A 149 13.49 -10.33 21.58
C LYS A 149 13.58 -9.76 20.17
N LYS A 150 14.59 -10.25 19.41
CA LYS A 150 14.78 -9.94 17.98
C LYS A 150 14.12 -11.04 17.16
N LEU A 151 13.37 -10.62 16.12
CA LEU A 151 12.77 -11.51 15.14
C LEU A 151 13.69 -11.71 13.93
N ALA A 152 13.33 -12.63 13.04
CA ALA A 152 13.96 -12.78 11.74
C ALA A 152 13.76 -11.52 10.88
N PRO A 153 14.63 -11.28 9.88
CA PRO A 153 14.37 -10.27 8.87
C PRO A 153 13.04 -10.51 8.16
N MET A 154 12.32 -9.45 7.84
CA MET A 154 11.03 -9.52 7.17
C MET A 154 10.72 -8.21 6.42
N SER A 155 9.81 -8.28 5.46
CA SER A 155 9.41 -7.15 4.61
C SER A 155 8.81 -5.98 5.44
N PRO A 156 8.76 -4.75 4.89
CA PRO A 156 8.14 -3.60 5.57
C PRO A 156 6.68 -3.84 5.96
N PHE A 157 5.93 -4.53 5.10
CA PHE A 157 4.54 -4.89 5.36
C PHE A 157 4.42 -5.86 6.54
N GLU A 158 5.23 -6.90 6.58
CA GLU A 158 5.25 -7.89 7.67
C GLU A 158 5.64 -7.26 9.00
N ARG A 159 6.65 -6.36 8.99
CA ARG A 159 7.06 -5.62 10.20
C ARG A 159 5.92 -4.79 10.75
N LYS A 160 5.11 -4.16 9.89
CA LYS A 160 3.93 -3.41 10.34
C LYS A 160 2.94 -4.29 11.09
N ILE A 161 2.64 -5.49 10.58
CA ILE A 161 1.71 -6.42 11.23
C ILE A 161 2.22 -6.82 12.62
N ILE A 162 3.51 -7.10 12.75
CA ILE A 162 4.14 -7.43 14.04
C ILE A 162 4.06 -6.22 15.00
N HIS A 163 4.40 -5.01 14.54
CA HIS A 163 4.31 -3.80 15.35
C HIS A 163 2.90 -3.56 15.87
N ASP A 164 1.89 -3.72 15.02
CA ASP A 164 0.48 -3.55 15.38
C ASP A 164 0.06 -4.59 16.45
N ALA A 165 0.46 -5.85 16.27
CA ALA A 165 0.15 -6.92 17.24
C ALA A 165 0.85 -6.71 18.59
N VAL A 166 2.10 -6.24 18.60
CA VAL A 166 2.87 -5.93 19.82
C VAL A 166 2.31 -4.71 20.53
N ALA A 167 1.88 -3.67 19.78
CA ALA A 167 1.25 -2.47 20.33
C ALA A 167 -0.08 -2.79 21.02
N VAL A 168 -0.91 -3.66 20.42
CA VAL A 168 -2.15 -4.16 21.06
C VAL A 168 -1.86 -4.89 22.38
N ALA A 169 -0.73 -5.57 22.49
CA ALA A 169 -0.28 -6.21 23.73
C ALA A 169 0.33 -5.23 24.75
N GLY A 170 0.41 -3.93 24.45
CA GLY A 170 0.93 -2.89 25.34
C GLY A 170 2.45 -2.84 25.44
N LEU A 171 3.18 -3.46 24.53
CA LEU A 171 4.64 -3.48 24.50
C LEU A 171 5.19 -2.52 23.42
N ARG A 172 6.47 -2.20 23.55
CA ARG A 172 7.20 -1.38 22.56
C ARG A 172 7.93 -2.28 21.57
N SER A 173 7.95 -1.87 20.31
CA SER A 173 8.75 -2.53 19.26
C SER A 173 9.40 -1.52 18.33
N GLU A 174 10.56 -1.84 17.80
CA GLU A 174 11.33 -1.02 16.85
C GLU A 174 11.83 -1.88 15.70
N SER A 175 12.00 -1.27 14.51
CA SER A 175 12.65 -1.91 13.37
C SER A 175 14.14 -1.56 13.35
N GLU A 176 15.01 -2.58 13.41
CA GLU A 176 16.47 -2.47 13.46
C GLU A 176 17.12 -3.09 12.21
N GLY A 177 18.22 -2.48 11.73
CA GLY A 177 18.96 -2.95 10.58
C GLY A 177 18.57 -2.27 9.28
N GLU A 178 19.22 -2.67 8.19
CA GLU A 178 19.00 -2.20 6.81
C GLU A 178 18.41 -3.31 5.95
N GLU A 179 17.64 -2.95 4.93
CA GLU A 179 17.11 -3.93 3.97
C GLU A 179 18.27 -4.65 3.24
N PRO A 180 18.15 -5.94 2.97
CA PRO A 180 17.03 -6.84 3.22
C PRO A 180 17.02 -7.47 4.63
N ASN A 181 17.98 -7.14 5.51
CA ASN A 181 18.14 -7.76 6.83
C ASN A 181 17.41 -7.03 7.97
N ARG A 182 16.52 -6.10 7.63
CA ARG A 182 15.77 -5.33 8.62
C ARG A 182 14.72 -6.17 9.33
N ARG A 183 14.66 -6.06 10.67
CA ARG A 183 13.87 -6.92 11.56
C ARG A 183 13.19 -6.15 12.67
N VAL A 184 12.18 -6.73 13.27
CA VAL A 184 11.52 -6.18 14.47
C VAL A 184 12.23 -6.65 15.72
N VAL A 185 12.40 -5.74 16.67
CA VAL A 185 12.84 -6.01 18.04
C VAL A 185 11.72 -5.59 18.98
N VAL A 186 11.31 -6.49 19.86
CA VAL A 186 10.27 -6.25 20.86
C VAL A 186 10.94 -6.04 22.21
N PHE A 187 10.53 -4.99 22.92
CA PHE A 187 11.10 -4.59 24.22
C PHE A 187 10.09 -4.74 25.34
N PRO A 188 10.53 -5.13 26.56
CA PRO A 188 9.68 -5.11 27.73
C PRO A 188 9.28 -3.66 28.08
N VAL A 189 8.16 -3.52 28.78
CA VAL A 189 7.79 -2.25 29.42
C VAL A 189 8.66 -2.10 30.68
N PRO A 190 9.23 -0.90 30.93
CA PRO A 190 10.05 -0.64 32.14
C PRO A 190 9.23 -0.75 33.41
#